data_5735a19aca4d0fe75759b0160c3ea0bf
#
_entry.id   5735a19aca4d0fe75759b0160c3ea0bf
#
_cell.length_a   1.000
_cell.length_b   1.000
_cell.length_c   1.000
_cell.angle_alpha   90.00
_cell.angle_beta   90.00
_cell.angle_gamma   90.00
#
_symmetry.space_group_name_H-M   'P 1'
#
loop_
_entity.id
_entity.type
_entity.pdbx_description
1 polymer ?
#
loop_
_entity_poly.entity_id
_entity_poly.type
_entity_poly.pdbx_seq_one_letter_code
_entity_poly.pdbx_strand_id
1 'polypeptide(L)'
;MKIIFRFALLAIPVALAMLTGCGTTGGSAYKGGRAYHVVAYKPHDPSAVRVKLSKGTQTVYVMEGDRLLMAAQANVGRGGAETPSGHFSIINKDKTKRRASEPDAGYPMAYWCEFAPAYGFHEGFVWSTPRTHGCVRMHKEAAARLFALVQIGTPVDIAASVPEDAKYAKDVMRIDQSRDPDPPRSLLMSPAWFKDPPGPLLVDQ
;
A
#
# COMPACT_ATOMS: atom_id res chain seq x y z
N MET A 1 -64.00 61.36 -9.22
CA MET A 1 -62.56 61.38 -9.54
C MET A 1 -61.99 60.09 -8.88
N LYS A 2 -61.86 58.99 -9.69
CA LYS A 2 -61.44 57.67 -9.22
C LYS A 2 -59.98 57.47 -9.65
N ILE A 3 -59.09 57.38 -8.70
CA ILE A 3 -57.66 57.06 -8.91
C ILE A 3 -57.48 55.55 -8.84
N ILE A 4 -57.06 54.97 -9.97
CA ILE A 4 -56.81 53.55 -10.07
C ILE A 4 -55.26 53.34 -9.90
N PHE A 5 -54.88 52.77 -8.76
CA PHE A 5 -53.49 52.32 -8.54
C PHE A 5 -53.27 50.98 -9.26
N ARG A 6 -52.37 50.98 -10.28
CA ARG A 6 -51.86 49.77 -10.91
C ARG A 6 -50.62 49.30 -10.12
N PHE A 7 -50.71 48.18 -9.49
CA PHE A 7 -49.59 47.45 -8.96
C PHE A 7 -48.89 46.69 -10.09
N ALA A 8 -47.65 47.08 -10.41
CA ALA A 8 -46.76 46.30 -11.26
C ALA A 8 -46.07 45.24 -10.47
N LEU A 9 -46.36 43.94 -10.75
CA LEU A 9 -45.61 42.81 -10.24
C LEU A 9 -44.28 42.73 -10.99
N LEU A 10 -43.18 43.01 -10.30
CA LEU A 10 -41.84 42.68 -10.80
C LEU A 10 -41.58 41.17 -10.51
N ALA A 11 -41.55 40.40 -11.59
CA ALA A 11 -41.08 39.04 -11.54
C ALA A 11 -39.54 39.04 -11.57
N ILE A 12 -38.91 38.60 -10.49
CA ILE A 12 -37.46 38.37 -10.42
C ILE A 12 -37.19 36.97 -10.94
N PRO A 13 -36.40 36.79 -12.01
CA PRO A 13 -35.99 35.44 -12.41
C PRO A 13 -34.93 34.90 -11.43
N VAL A 14 -35.25 33.84 -10.70
CA VAL A 14 -34.30 33.07 -9.95
C VAL A 14 -33.43 32.28 -10.96
N ALA A 15 -32.23 32.74 -11.17
CA ALA A 15 -31.23 32.03 -11.94
C ALA A 15 -30.75 30.84 -11.08
N LEU A 16 -31.22 29.61 -11.41
CA LEU A 16 -30.74 28.38 -10.86
C LEU A 16 -29.35 28.05 -11.42
N ALA A 17 -28.30 28.46 -10.71
CA ALA A 17 -26.94 28.10 -11.06
C ALA A 17 -26.76 26.58 -10.85
N MET A 18 -26.79 25.83 -11.94
CA MET A 18 -26.34 24.44 -11.96
C MET A 18 -24.83 24.44 -11.78
N LEU A 19 -24.37 24.18 -10.56
CA LEU A 19 -23.01 23.81 -10.27
C LEU A 19 -22.77 22.40 -10.84
N THR A 20 -22.32 22.34 -12.09
CA THR A 20 -21.72 21.12 -12.63
C THR A 20 -20.38 20.92 -11.95
N GLY A 21 -20.39 20.21 -10.83
CA GLY A 21 -19.19 19.68 -10.21
C GLY A 21 -18.56 18.70 -11.18
N CYS A 22 -17.45 19.07 -11.81
CA CYS A 22 -16.56 18.13 -12.45
C CYS A 22 -16.00 17.20 -11.38
N GLY A 23 -16.72 16.12 -11.10
CA GLY A 23 -16.19 14.98 -10.38
C GLY A 23 -15.10 14.34 -11.22
N THR A 24 -13.85 14.62 -10.91
CA THR A 24 -12.73 13.87 -11.44
C THR A 24 -12.85 12.44 -10.90
N THR A 25 -13.53 11.56 -11.62
CA THR A 25 -13.49 10.12 -11.40
C THR A 25 -12.14 9.59 -11.86
N GLY A 26 -11.11 9.93 -11.09
CA GLY A 26 -9.78 9.36 -11.22
C GLY A 26 -9.64 8.15 -10.34
N GLY A 27 -9.50 7.00 -10.93
CA GLY A 27 -9.07 5.79 -10.26
C GLY A 27 -10.22 4.84 -9.95
N SER A 28 -10.28 3.77 -10.71
CA SER A 28 -11.01 2.57 -10.36
C SER A 28 -10.47 2.02 -9.03
N ALA A 29 -11.00 2.55 -7.92
CA ALA A 29 -10.85 1.89 -6.65
C ALA A 29 -11.60 0.56 -6.77
N TYR A 30 -10.87 -0.55 -6.72
CA TYR A 30 -11.44 -1.86 -6.49
C TYR A 30 -12.28 -1.75 -5.22
N LYS A 31 -13.62 -1.69 -5.40
CA LYS A 31 -14.59 -1.52 -4.30
C LYS A 31 -14.79 -2.85 -3.60
N GLY A 32 -13.84 -3.29 -2.81
CA GLY A 32 -13.93 -4.55 -2.07
C GLY A 32 -13.27 -4.52 -0.70
N GLY A 33 -12.42 -3.55 -0.40
CA GLY A 33 -11.66 -3.53 0.84
C GLY A 33 -12.02 -2.37 1.78
N ARG A 34 -11.90 -2.60 3.07
CA ARG A 34 -11.82 -1.51 4.06
C ARG A 34 -10.70 -0.56 3.64
N ALA A 35 -10.91 0.75 3.78
CA ALA A 35 -9.87 1.72 3.52
C ALA A 35 -8.64 1.37 4.36
N TYR A 36 -7.56 0.96 3.71
CA TYR A 36 -6.27 0.72 4.35
C TYR A 36 -5.46 1.99 4.28
N HIS A 37 -4.92 2.40 5.40
CA HIS A 37 -4.09 3.58 5.47
C HIS A 37 -2.79 3.27 6.20
N VAL A 38 -1.69 3.69 5.62
CA VAL A 38 -0.36 3.63 6.22
C VAL A 38 0.37 4.94 5.93
N VAL A 39 1.06 5.46 6.94
CA VAL A 39 1.90 6.65 6.79
C VAL A 39 3.34 6.21 6.60
N ALA A 40 4.07 6.90 5.73
CA ALA A 40 5.50 6.74 5.56
C ALA A 40 6.17 8.12 5.50
N TYR A 41 7.19 8.31 6.33
CA TYR A 41 7.93 9.58 6.43
C TYR A 41 9.17 9.56 5.56
N LYS A 42 9.49 10.68 4.97
CA LYS A 42 10.77 10.86 4.24
C LYS A 42 11.94 10.62 5.20
N PRO A 43 12.95 9.84 4.79
CA PRO A 43 14.19 9.75 5.55
C PRO A 43 14.98 11.07 5.47
N HIS A 44 15.69 11.41 6.54
CA HIS A 44 16.68 12.49 6.52
C HIS A 44 17.96 12.02 5.81
N ASP A 45 18.34 10.77 6.05
CA ASP A 45 19.46 10.10 5.39
C ASP A 45 18.99 8.76 4.80
N PRO A 46 18.77 8.67 3.48
CA PRO A 46 18.38 7.43 2.84
C PRO A 46 19.36 6.27 3.03
N SER A 47 20.63 6.54 3.33
CA SER A 47 21.64 5.51 3.57
C SER A 47 21.51 4.86 4.96
N ALA A 48 20.88 5.55 5.91
CA ALA A 48 20.60 5.05 7.25
C ALA A 48 19.30 4.23 7.36
N VAL A 49 18.56 4.10 6.26
CA VAL A 49 17.30 3.33 6.22
C VAL A 49 17.58 1.84 6.38
N ARG A 50 16.79 1.18 7.23
CA ARG A 50 16.83 -0.26 7.48
C ARG A 50 15.40 -0.82 7.53
N VAL A 51 15.20 -1.99 6.96
CA VAL A 51 13.93 -2.74 7.05
C VAL A 51 14.05 -3.81 8.13
N LYS A 52 13.04 -3.95 8.98
CA LYS A 52 12.91 -5.05 9.94
C LYS A 52 11.57 -5.75 9.74
N LEU A 53 11.59 -7.07 9.63
CA LEU A 53 10.39 -7.90 9.53
C LEU A 53 10.27 -8.77 10.77
N SER A 54 9.19 -8.58 11.52
CA SER A 54 8.74 -9.52 12.55
C SER A 54 7.79 -10.54 11.93
N LYS A 55 8.18 -11.82 11.92
CA LYS A 55 7.32 -12.90 11.41
C LYS A 55 6.17 -13.22 12.35
N GLY A 56 6.40 -13.11 13.66
CA GLY A 56 5.39 -13.41 14.67
C GLY A 56 4.23 -12.43 14.65
N THR A 57 4.50 -11.13 14.53
CA THR A 57 3.47 -10.09 14.39
C THR A 57 3.06 -9.83 12.95
N GLN A 58 3.73 -10.45 11.98
CA GLN A 58 3.54 -10.19 10.55
C GLN A 58 3.59 -8.67 10.26
N THR A 59 4.66 -8.01 10.69
CA THR A 59 4.83 -6.56 10.57
C THR A 59 6.18 -6.21 9.97
N VAL A 60 6.15 -5.31 9.00
CA VAL A 60 7.34 -4.63 8.46
C VAL A 60 7.48 -3.27 9.14
N TYR A 61 8.66 -3.01 9.66
CA TYR A 61 9.09 -1.71 10.16
C TYR A 61 10.21 -1.17 9.26
N VAL A 62 10.11 0.10 8.87
CA VAL A 62 11.19 0.80 8.20
C VAL A 62 11.72 1.86 9.16
N MET A 63 13.00 1.78 9.45
CA MET A 63 13.66 2.58 10.48
C MET A 63 14.76 3.43 9.87
N GLU A 64 15.00 4.60 10.43
CA GLU A 64 16.19 5.41 10.26
C GLU A 64 16.81 5.62 11.65
N GLY A 65 17.82 4.82 12.01
CA GLY A 65 18.26 4.71 13.41
C GLY A 65 17.10 4.26 14.30
N ASP A 66 16.76 5.05 15.32
CA ASP A 66 15.64 4.79 16.24
C ASP A 66 14.31 5.42 15.78
N ARG A 67 14.34 6.18 14.68
CA ARG A 67 13.16 6.83 14.11
C ARG A 67 12.36 5.87 13.25
N LEU A 68 11.07 5.71 13.55
CA LEU A 68 10.16 4.94 12.72
C LEU A 68 9.76 5.77 11.49
N LEU A 69 10.05 5.25 10.31
CA LEU A 69 9.58 5.83 9.05
C LEU A 69 8.24 5.24 8.60
N MET A 70 8.05 3.93 8.79
CA MET A 70 6.82 3.23 8.43
C MET A 70 6.66 1.96 9.27
N ALA A 71 5.42 1.66 9.69
CA ALA A 71 5.04 0.34 10.18
C ALA A 71 3.80 -0.13 9.42
N ALA A 72 3.84 -1.36 8.90
CA ALA A 72 2.77 -1.89 8.07
C ALA A 72 2.57 -3.40 8.26
N GLN A 73 1.32 -3.84 8.14
CA GLN A 73 1.01 -5.27 8.07
C GLN A 73 1.68 -5.91 6.86
N ALA A 74 2.20 -7.10 7.07
CA ALA A 74 2.74 -7.98 6.04
C ALA A 74 2.14 -9.38 6.17
N ASN A 75 2.25 -10.17 5.11
CA ASN A 75 1.87 -11.56 5.13
C ASN A 75 3.09 -12.40 4.75
N VAL A 76 3.52 -13.25 5.67
CA VAL A 76 4.73 -14.06 5.54
C VAL A 76 4.44 -15.48 5.03
N GLY A 77 5.50 -16.24 4.79
CA GLY A 77 5.44 -17.63 4.38
C GLY A 77 4.72 -18.52 5.38
N ARG A 78 3.89 -19.44 4.88
CA ARG A 78 3.18 -20.44 5.66
C ARG A 78 4.14 -21.55 6.14
N GLY A 79 3.68 -22.40 7.05
CA GLY A 79 4.41 -23.61 7.46
C GLY A 79 4.80 -24.47 6.26
N GLY A 80 6.06 -24.90 6.23
CA GLY A 80 6.65 -25.65 5.11
C GLY A 80 7.10 -24.80 3.91
N ALA A 81 6.88 -23.47 3.98
CA ALA A 81 7.34 -22.51 2.97
C ALA A 81 7.61 -21.14 3.64
N GLU A 82 8.35 -21.17 4.73
CA GLU A 82 8.57 -20.01 5.61
C GLU A 82 9.40 -18.94 4.92
N THR A 83 9.12 -17.70 5.29
CA THR A 83 10.03 -16.59 5.01
C THR A 83 11.34 -16.81 5.78
N PRO A 84 12.51 -16.79 5.12
CA PRO A 84 13.79 -17.03 5.78
C PRO A 84 14.05 -15.97 6.86
N SER A 85 14.64 -16.38 7.98
CA SER A 85 15.17 -15.47 9.00
C SER A 85 16.63 -15.19 8.75
N GLY A 86 17.10 -14.01 9.14
CA GLY A 86 18.50 -13.63 9.00
C GLY A 86 18.68 -12.16 8.63
N HIS A 87 19.92 -11.86 8.23
CA HIS A 87 20.33 -10.54 7.77
C HIS A 87 20.52 -10.57 6.25
N PHE A 88 19.82 -9.69 5.57
CA PHE A 88 19.80 -9.56 4.12
C PHE A 88 20.04 -8.11 3.72
N SER A 89 20.02 -7.86 2.43
CA SER A 89 19.91 -6.51 1.86
C SER A 89 19.00 -6.53 0.64
N ILE A 90 18.43 -5.40 0.28
CA ILE A 90 17.71 -5.28 -0.98
C ILE A 90 18.71 -5.43 -2.13
N ILE A 91 18.55 -6.47 -2.94
CA ILE A 91 19.47 -6.81 -4.05
C ILE A 91 18.89 -6.45 -5.43
N ASN A 92 17.56 -6.27 -5.52
CA ASN A 92 16.90 -5.88 -6.75
C ASN A 92 15.57 -5.17 -6.45
N LYS A 93 15.16 -4.26 -7.35
CA LYS A 93 13.87 -3.56 -7.29
C LYS A 93 13.23 -3.53 -8.68
N ASP A 94 11.96 -3.93 -8.76
CA ASP A 94 11.17 -3.86 -9.99
C ASP A 94 9.71 -3.49 -9.66
N LYS A 95 9.30 -2.27 -10.05
CA LYS A 95 7.93 -1.80 -9.81
C LYS A 95 6.87 -2.63 -10.54
N THR A 96 7.24 -3.23 -11.66
CA THR A 96 6.32 -3.89 -12.59
C THR A 96 6.50 -5.40 -12.68
N LYS A 97 7.18 -5.98 -11.68
CA LYS A 97 7.44 -7.41 -11.59
C LYS A 97 6.19 -8.24 -11.81
N ARG A 98 6.35 -9.30 -12.59
CA ARG A 98 5.35 -10.35 -12.75
C ARG A 98 5.94 -11.69 -12.35
N ARG A 99 5.09 -12.56 -11.81
CA ARG A 99 5.48 -13.94 -11.51
C ARG A 99 5.82 -14.69 -12.80
N ALA A 100 6.97 -15.34 -12.82
CA ALA A 100 7.40 -16.15 -13.95
C ALA A 100 7.00 -17.63 -13.82
N SER A 101 6.87 -18.12 -12.55
CA SER A 101 6.61 -19.53 -12.29
C SER A 101 5.14 -19.90 -12.40
N GLU A 102 4.87 -21.08 -12.96
CA GLU A 102 3.55 -21.72 -12.95
C GLU A 102 3.10 -22.08 -11.51
N PRO A 103 1.76 -22.21 -11.25
CA PRO A 103 0.66 -22.03 -12.22
C PRO A 103 0.28 -20.58 -12.50
N ASP A 104 0.78 -19.62 -11.77
CA ASP A 104 0.32 -18.22 -11.80
C ASP A 104 1.26 -17.30 -12.60
N ALA A 105 1.89 -17.81 -13.67
CA ALA A 105 2.73 -16.99 -14.53
C ALA A 105 1.98 -15.75 -15.05
N GLY A 106 2.66 -14.58 -14.98
CA GLY A 106 2.08 -13.29 -15.33
C GLY A 106 1.29 -12.60 -14.21
N TYR A 107 1.07 -13.26 -13.05
CA TYR A 107 0.46 -12.59 -11.90
C TYR A 107 1.32 -11.40 -11.46
N PRO A 108 0.73 -10.21 -11.24
CA PRO A 108 1.50 -9.04 -10.84
C PRO A 108 2.02 -9.18 -9.41
N MET A 109 3.27 -8.76 -9.23
CA MET A 109 3.98 -8.65 -7.95
C MET A 109 4.56 -7.23 -7.86
N ALA A 110 3.68 -6.23 -7.91
CA ALA A 110 4.10 -4.83 -8.00
C ALA A 110 4.94 -4.41 -6.78
N TYR A 111 5.80 -3.42 -7.00
CA TYR A 111 6.72 -2.89 -5.98
C TYR A 111 7.66 -3.94 -5.40
N TRP A 112 8.14 -4.83 -6.25
CA TRP A 112 9.07 -5.89 -5.88
C TRP A 112 10.37 -5.31 -5.32
N CYS A 113 10.72 -5.71 -4.10
CA CYS A 113 11.99 -5.44 -3.44
C CYS A 113 12.58 -6.78 -3.02
N GLU A 114 13.51 -7.32 -3.81
CA GLU A 114 14.15 -8.61 -3.57
C GLU A 114 15.21 -8.50 -2.50
N PHE A 115 15.18 -9.39 -1.50
CA PHE A 115 16.17 -9.43 -0.44
C PHE A 115 16.99 -10.74 -0.40
N ALA A 116 16.53 -11.77 -1.10
CA ALA A 116 17.25 -13.02 -1.35
C ALA A 116 16.76 -13.61 -2.67
N PRO A 117 17.49 -14.52 -3.33
CA PRO A 117 17.05 -15.13 -4.58
C PRO A 117 15.63 -15.70 -4.49
N ALA A 118 14.71 -15.17 -5.30
CA ALA A 118 13.29 -15.50 -5.34
C ALA A 118 12.47 -15.11 -4.07
N TYR A 119 13.03 -14.36 -3.13
CA TYR A 119 12.33 -13.83 -1.96
C TYR A 119 12.32 -12.31 -1.99
N GLY A 120 11.17 -11.69 -1.84
CA GLY A 120 11.03 -10.23 -1.86
C GLY A 120 9.76 -9.76 -1.18
N PHE A 121 9.74 -8.47 -0.88
CA PHE A 121 8.52 -7.74 -0.54
C PHE A 121 7.78 -7.40 -1.83
N HIS A 122 6.48 -7.49 -1.84
CA HIS A 122 5.65 -7.09 -2.98
C HIS A 122 4.20 -6.84 -2.60
N GLU A 123 3.46 -6.17 -3.47
CA GLU A 123 2.02 -5.99 -3.35
C GLU A 123 1.27 -7.31 -3.44
N GLY A 124 0.15 -7.38 -2.73
CA GLY A 124 -0.86 -8.44 -2.86
C GLY A 124 -1.82 -8.44 -1.69
N PHE A 125 -2.83 -9.29 -1.73
CA PHE A 125 -3.77 -9.43 -0.63
C PHE A 125 -3.09 -9.90 0.64
N VAL A 126 -3.39 -9.24 1.75
CA VAL A 126 -2.89 -9.60 3.08
C VAL A 126 -3.99 -10.29 3.89
N TRP A 127 -3.60 -11.29 4.65
CA TRP A 127 -4.47 -12.13 5.45
C TRP A 127 -4.04 -12.05 6.92
N SER A 128 -4.91 -12.43 7.82
CA SER A 128 -4.60 -12.49 9.25
C SER A 128 -3.58 -13.58 9.61
N THR A 129 -3.40 -14.60 8.74
CA THR A 129 -2.50 -15.73 8.96
C THR A 129 -1.41 -15.83 7.89
N PRO A 130 -0.24 -16.43 8.19
CA PRO A 130 0.80 -16.70 7.20
C PRO A 130 0.27 -17.47 5.99
N ARG A 131 0.56 -17.03 4.75
CA ARG A 131 -0.09 -17.57 3.56
C ARG A 131 0.80 -17.68 2.32
N THR A 132 1.93 -17.02 2.30
CA THR A 132 2.79 -17.01 1.10
C THR A 132 3.67 -18.25 1.01
N HIS A 133 4.46 -18.36 -0.05
CA HIS A 133 5.50 -19.37 -0.23
C HIS A 133 6.90 -18.81 0.11
N GLY A 134 6.94 -17.86 1.06
CA GLY A 134 8.18 -17.26 1.56
C GLY A 134 8.36 -15.79 1.22
N CYS A 135 7.75 -15.27 0.15
CA CYS A 135 7.71 -13.82 -0.11
C CYS A 135 6.95 -13.08 1.00
N VAL A 136 7.19 -11.80 1.12
CA VAL A 136 6.53 -10.92 2.07
C VAL A 136 5.51 -10.08 1.31
N ARG A 137 4.24 -10.44 1.46
CA ARG A 137 3.14 -9.77 0.77
C ARG A 137 2.62 -8.61 1.61
N MET A 138 2.39 -7.48 0.98
CA MET A 138 1.90 -6.26 1.63
C MET A 138 0.73 -5.67 0.85
N HIS A 139 -0.17 -4.98 1.54
CA HIS A 139 -1.18 -4.18 0.85
C HIS A 139 -0.50 -3.15 -0.06
N LYS A 140 -1.13 -2.82 -1.19
CA LYS A 140 -0.59 -1.92 -2.22
C LYS A 140 -0.05 -0.60 -1.65
N GLU A 141 -0.80 0.02 -0.73
CA GLU A 141 -0.40 1.25 -0.05
C GLU A 141 0.96 1.11 0.67
N ALA A 142 1.14 0.00 1.39
CA ALA A 142 2.36 -0.26 2.13
C ALA A 142 3.52 -0.66 1.22
N ALA A 143 3.25 -1.51 0.21
CA ALA A 143 4.28 -1.95 -0.73
C ALA A 143 4.86 -0.80 -1.55
N ALA A 144 4.01 0.14 -2.01
CA ALA A 144 4.44 1.33 -2.74
C ALA A 144 5.34 2.24 -1.88
N ARG A 145 4.98 2.43 -0.61
CA ARG A 145 5.76 3.24 0.33
C ARG A 145 7.07 2.58 0.72
N LEU A 146 7.06 1.27 0.97
CA LEU A 146 8.30 0.52 1.19
C LEU A 146 9.23 0.67 -0.02
N PHE A 147 8.71 0.47 -1.23
CA PHE A 147 9.47 0.62 -2.46
C PHE A 147 10.09 2.03 -2.60
N ALA A 148 9.38 3.08 -2.17
CA ALA A 148 9.89 4.45 -2.19
C ALA A 148 10.95 4.72 -1.10
N LEU A 149 10.89 4.03 0.04
CA LEU A 149 11.81 4.20 1.16
C LEU A 149 13.15 3.48 0.99
N VAL A 150 13.16 2.32 0.31
CA VAL A 150 14.35 1.47 0.22
C VAL A 150 15.09 1.67 -1.10
N GLN A 151 16.38 1.41 -1.08
CA GLN A 151 17.24 1.36 -2.25
C GLN A 151 18.03 0.04 -2.28
N ILE A 152 18.67 -0.27 -3.41
CA ILE A 152 19.59 -1.42 -3.48
C ILE A 152 20.67 -1.23 -2.43
N GLY A 153 20.95 -2.28 -1.65
CA GLY A 153 21.86 -2.23 -0.51
C GLY A 153 21.17 -1.94 0.84
N THR A 154 19.93 -1.47 0.88
CA THR A 154 19.21 -1.26 2.15
C THR A 154 19.19 -2.54 2.97
N PRO A 155 19.70 -2.54 4.23
CA PRO A 155 19.70 -3.71 5.09
C PRO A 155 18.27 -4.18 5.46
N VAL A 156 18.09 -5.51 5.54
CA VAL A 156 16.84 -6.17 5.88
C VAL A 156 17.10 -7.21 6.97
N ASP A 157 16.51 -7.02 8.14
CA ASP A 157 16.58 -7.96 9.25
C ASP A 157 15.26 -8.70 9.39
N ILE A 158 15.27 -10.03 9.36
CA ILE A 158 14.07 -10.88 9.46
C ILE A 158 14.21 -11.81 10.65
N ALA A 159 13.28 -11.71 11.60
CA ALA A 159 13.28 -12.54 12.80
C ALA A 159 11.87 -12.98 13.20
N ALA A 160 11.78 -13.90 14.15
CA ALA A 160 10.50 -14.29 14.75
C ALA A 160 9.84 -13.09 15.46
N SER A 161 10.64 -12.27 16.15
CA SER A 161 10.24 -11.02 16.79
C SER A 161 11.36 -10.00 16.68
N VAL A 162 11.02 -8.72 16.73
CA VAL A 162 11.96 -7.60 16.73
C VAL A 162 11.61 -6.63 17.87
N PRO A 163 12.56 -5.82 18.38
CA PRO A 163 12.29 -4.89 19.49
C PRO A 163 11.15 -3.90 19.19
N GLU A 164 10.96 -3.55 17.93
CA GLU A 164 9.91 -2.64 17.45
C GLU A 164 8.50 -3.16 17.71
N ASP A 165 8.32 -4.49 17.86
CA ASP A 165 7.02 -5.10 18.16
C ASP A 165 6.43 -4.55 19.45
N ALA A 166 7.23 -4.45 20.52
CA ALA A 166 6.77 -3.96 21.81
C ALA A 166 6.30 -2.49 21.75
N LYS A 167 6.88 -1.71 20.83
CA LYS A 167 6.64 -0.27 20.74
C LYS A 167 5.52 0.07 19.76
N TYR A 168 5.43 -0.61 18.62
CA TYR A 168 4.62 -0.18 17.50
C TYR A 168 3.58 -1.19 17.01
N ALA A 169 3.71 -2.51 17.31
CA ALA A 169 2.85 -3.53 16.69
C ALA A 169 1.35 -3.34 16.96
N LYS A 170 0.99 -2.79 18.14
CA LYS A 170 -0.40 -2.53 18.55
C LYS A 170 -1.08 -1.45 17.72
N ASP A 171 -0.30 -0.51 17.17
CA ASP A 171 -0.80 0.65 16.43
C ASP A 171 -0.84 0.40 14.92
N VAL A 172 -0.35 -0.78 14.47
CA VAL A 172 -0.36 -1.16 13.05
C VAL A 172 -1.78 -1.52 12.62
N MET A 173 -2.28 -0.81 11.60
CA MET A 173 -3.57 -1.13 11.00
C MET A 173 -3.56 -2.55 10.41
N ARG A 174 -4.55 -3.35 10.79
CA ARG A 174 -4.71 -4.74 10.34
C ARG A 174 -5.98 -4.90 9.52
N ILE A 175 -5.85 -5.56 8.37
CA ILE A 175 -6.96 -5.99 7.55
C ILE A 175 -6.84 -7.48 7.25
N ASP A 176 -7.95 -8.08 6.86
CA ASP A 176 -7.98 -9.46 6.36
C ASP A 176 -8.74 -9.47 5.03
N GLN A 177 -8.02 -9.70 3.95
CA GLN A 177 -8.54 -9.75 2.59
C GLN A 177 -8.81 -11.18 2.11
N SER A 178 -8.87 -12.15 3.03
CA SER A 178 -9.08 -13.57 2.70
C SER A 178 -10.44 -13.85 2.03
N ARG A 179 -11.39 -12.92 2.18
CA ARG A 179 -12.74 -13.00 1.60
C ARG A 179 -13.01 -11.93 0.55
N ASP A 180 -12.01 -11.10 0.23
CA ASP A 180 -12.16 -10.12 -0.84
C ASP A 180 -12.19 -10.86 -2.18
N PRO A 181 -13.04 -10.43 -3.11
CA PRO A 181 -13.10 -11.04 -4.43
C PRO A 181 -11.79 -10.77 -5.20
N ASP A 182 -11.36 -11.73 -6.01
CA ASP A 182 -10.20 -11.54 -6.87
C ASP A 182 -10.44 -10.40 -7.86
N PRO A 183 -9.42 -9.56 -8.11
CA PRO A 183 -9.50 -8.55 -9.14
C PRO A 183 -9.74 -9.18 -10.53
N PRO A 184 -10.49 -8.50 -11.41
CA PRO A 184 -10.67 -8.98 -12.77
C PRO A 184 -9.33 -9.25 -13.46
N ARG A 185 -9.19 -10.39 -14.15
CA ARG A 185 -7.96 -10.76 -14.85
C ARG A 185 -7.50 -9.68 -15.84
N SER A 186 -8.43 -8.99 -16.50
CA SER A 186 -8.14 -7.87 -17.39
C SER A 186 -7.41 -6.73 -16.68
N LEU A 187 -7.76 -6.43 -15.44
CA LEU A 187 -7.07 -5.42 -14.61
C LEU A 187 -5.69 -5.93 -14.17
N LEU A 188 -5.61 -7.17 -13.66
CA LEU A 188 -4.34 -7.79 -13.24
C LEU A 188 -3.31 -7.80 -14.37
N MET A 189 -3.75 -8.04 -15.60
CA MET A 189 -2.87 -8.12 -16.77
C MET A 189 -2.58 -6.76 -17.41
N SER A 190 -3.25 -5.70 -16.99
CA SER A 190 -3.08 -4.35 -17.56
C SER A 190 -1.92 -3.59 -16.91
N PRO A 191 -1.32 -2.60 -17.62
CA PRO A 191 -0.37 -1.67 -17.02
C PRO A 191 -0.98 -0.82 -15.91
N ALA A 192 -2.30 -0.67 -15.87
CA ALA A 192 -3.00 0.11 -14.85
C ALA A 192 -2.84 -0.48 -13.44
N TRP A 193 -2.56 -1.79 -13.32
CA TRP A 193 -2.25 -2.42 -12.04
C TRP A 193 -1.08 -1.76 -11.31
N PHE A 194 -0.05 -1.34 -12.05
CA PHE A 194 1.20 -0.80 -11.52
C PHE A 194 1.17 0.71 -11.24
N LYS A 195 0.01 1.36 -11.37
CA LYS A 195 -0.14 2.77 -10.96
C LYS A 195 0.00 2.91 -9.46
N ASP A 196 0.69 3.97 -9.05
CA ASP A 196 0.82 4.30 -7.64
C ASP A 196 -0.55 4.53 -6.98
N PRO A 197 -0.67 4.26 -5.68
CA PRO A 197 -1.82 4.71 -4.92
C PRO A 197 -1.90 6.24 -4.95
N PRO A 198 -3.11 6.81 -4.79
CA PRO A 198 -3.30 8.25 -4.83
C PRO A 198 -2.57 8.97 -3.68
N GLY A 199 -2.14 10.20 -3.94
CA GLY A 199 -1.44 11.05 -2.98
C GLY A 199 0.07 10.78 -2.89
N PRO A 200 0.78 11.53 -2.02
CA PRO A 200 2.21 11.35 -1.82
C PRO A 200 2.51 10.01 -1.16
N LEU A 201 3.54 9.31 -1.65
CA LEU A 201 4.00 8.06 -1.03
C LEU A 201 4.72 8.32 0.29
N LEU A 202 5.49 9.40 0.37
CA LEU A 202 6.24 9.81 1.55
C LEU A 202 5.84 11.24 1.92
N VAL A 203 5.67 11.48 3.22
CA VAL A 203 5.35 12.79 3.79
C VAL A 203 6.46 13.29 4.70
N ASP A 204 6.50 14.60 4.94
CA ASP A 204 7.39 15.19 5.94
C ASP A 204 6.82 14.88 7.34
N GLN A 205 7.72 14.70 8.33
CA GLN A 205 7.36 14.44 9.73
C GLN A 205 7.34 15.73 10.50
#